data_2b81cdca944f83f2c1b34bd15cb24f1a
#
_entry.id   2b81cdca944f83f2c1b34bd15cb24f1a
#
_cell.length_a   1.000
_cell.length_b   1.000
_cell.length_c   1.000
_cell.angle_alpha   90.00
_cell.angle_beta   90.00
_cell.angle_gamma   90.00
#
_symmetry.space_group_name_H-M   'P 1'
#
loop_
_entity.id
_entity.type
_entity.pdbx_description
1 polymer ?
#
loop_
_entity_poly.entity_id
_entity_poly.type
_entity_poly.pdbx_seq_one_letter_code
_entity_poly.pdbx_strand_id
1 'polypeptide(L)'
;MKKWNIYKATREIKEKYISEIVQGCTFFCDDVFEELIKSCDTLEEAREVLKKYKTDITYYSGNTEDCYLITEYCILPEIYDEDGEIVESGDIVEITEMKISVEDEEWNVVKTFDNLKEADDLVHNDERELTLVY
;
A
#
# COMPACT_ATOMS: atom_id res chain seq x y z
N MET A 1 27.40 -4.39 -6.22
CA MET A 1 26.60 -5.54 -5.75
C MET A 1 25.12 -5.16 -5.81
N LYS A 2 24.31 -5.97 -6.46
CA LYS A 2 22.88 -5.74 -6.56
C LYS A 2 22.14 -6.40 -5.39
N LYS A 3 21.24 -5.64 -4.76
CA LYS A 3 20.36 -6.12 -3.70
C LYS A 3 18.91 -5.87 -4.07
N TRP A 4 18.04 -6.73 -3.57
CA TRP A 4 16.59 -6.58 -3.69
C TRP A 4 16.07 -6.10 -2.34
N ASN A 5 15.87 -4.80 -2.25
CA ASN A 5 15.53 -4.14 -0.99
C ASN A 5 14.03 -4.05 -0.79
N ILE A 6 13.59 -4.29 0.45
CA ILE A 6 12.20 -4.15 0.84
C ILE A 6 12.06 -2.86 1.63
N TYR A 7 11.21 -1.98 1.12
CA TYR A 7 10.92 -0.69 1.74
C TYR A 7 9.48 -0.64 2.23
N LYS A 8 9.30 0.05 3.34
CA LYS A 8 8.00 0.39 3.90
C LYS A 8 7.77 1.87 3.69
N ALA A 9 6.61 2.22 3.16
CA ALA A 9 6.19 3.62 3.02
C ALA A 9 4.83 3.82 3.67
N THR A 10 4.64 4.97 4.30
CA THR A 10 3.40 5.35 4.95
C THR A 10 3.00 6.74 4.46
N ARG A 11 1.75 6.89 4.07
CA ARG A 11 1.20 8.17 3.57
C ARG A 11 -0.14 8.45 4.21
N GLU A 12 -0.33 9.70 4.65
CA GLU A 12 -1.62 10.20 5.09
C GLU A 12 -2.35 10.83 3.91
N ILE A 13 -3.58 10.40 3.66
CA ILE A 13 -4.42 10.94 2.59
C ILE A 13 -5.73 11.42 3.21
N LYS A 14 -6.09 12.68 2.97
CA LYS A 14 -7.34 13.25 3.45
C LYS A 14 -8.53 12.58 2.75
N GLU A 15 -9.63 12.39 3.48
CA GLU A 15 -10.83 11.74 2.96
C GLU A 15 -11.33 12.36 1.65
N LYS A 16 -11.22 13.67 1.50
CA LYS A 16 -11.61 14.36 0.26
C LYS A 16 -10.81 13.93 -0.96
N TYR A 17 -9.63 13.34 -0.75
CA TYR A 17 -8.78 12.81 -1.81
C TYR A 17 -8.80 11.29 -1.89
N ILE A 18 -9.91 10.67 -1.49
CA ILE A 18 -10.08 9.21 -1.48
C ILE A 18 -9.78 8.55 -2.83
N SER A 19 -9.97 9.26 -3.93
CA SER A 19 -9.68 8.76 -5.27
C SER A 19 -8.18 8.52 -5.51
N GLU A 20 -7.31 9.09 -4.70
CA GLU A 20 -5.86 8.88 -4.78
C GLU A 20 -5.41 7.58 -4.08
N ILE A 21 -6.32 6.93 -3.33
CA ILE A 21 -6.00 5.71 -2.59
C ILE A 21 -6.11 4.50 -3.53
N VAL A 22 -4.99 4.18 -4.17
CA VAL A 22 -4.83 3.06 -5.09
C VAL A 22 -3.53 2.34 -4.76
N GLN A 23 -3.34 1.12 -5.26
CA GLN A 23 -2.12 0.37 -5.05
C GLN A 23 -0.90 1.18 -5.51
N GLY A 24 0.09 1.28 -4.62
CA GLY A 24 1.32 2.04 -4.90
C GLY A 24 1.25 3.52 -4.56
N CYS A 25 0.12 4.02 -4.07
CA CYS A 25 -0.06 5.46 -3.81
C CYS A 25 0.97 6.03 -2.82
N THR A 26 1.51 5.22 -1.91
CA THR A 26 2.51 5.66 -0.94
C THR A 26 3.86 5.94 -1.57
N PHE A 27 4.15 5.31 -2.73
CA PHE A 27 5.45 5.42 -3.41
C PHE A 27 5.48 6.47 -4.53
N PHE A 28 4.36 7.10 -4.83
CA PHE A 28 4.26 8.11 -5.87
C PHE A 28 4.30 9.55 -5.35
N CYS A 29 4.58 9.72 -4.05
CA CYS A 29 4.63 11.02 -3.40
C CYS A 29 6.05 11.34 -2.94
N ASP A 30 6.53 12.56 -3.19
CA ASP A 30 7.88 12.97 -2.81
C ASP A 30 8.06 13.13 -1.29
N ASP A 31 6.96 13.32 -0.56
CA ASP A 31 6.98 13.52 0.90
C ASP A 31 6.77 12.21 1.68
N VAL A 32 6.94 11.06 1.03
CA VAL A 32 6.72 9.77 1.66
C VAL A 32 7.89 9.41 2.59
N PHE A 33 7.55 8.84 3.75
CA PHE A 33 8.54 8.27 4.65
C PHE A 33 8.84 6.84 4.19
N GLU A 34 10.07 6.59 3.76
CA GLU A 34 10.54 5.29 3.34
C GLU A 34 11.50 4.70 4.36
N GLU A 35 11.24 3.47 4.78
CA GLU A 35 12.07 2.73 5.71
C GLU A 35 12.54 1.44 5.06
N LEU A 36 13.85 1.19 5.11
CA LEU A 36 14.43 -0.07 4.65
C LEU A 36 14.16 -1.15 5.69
N ILE A 37 13.38 -2.17 5.30
CA ILE A 37 13.02 -3.28 6.18
C ILE A 37 14.05 -4.40 6.07
N LYS A 38 14.46 -4.75 4.85
CA LYS A 38 15.43 -5.84 4.63
C LYS A 38 16.09 -5.72 3.26
N SER A 39 17.36 -6.10 3.18
CA SER A 39 18.10 -6.29 1.93
C SER A 39 18.21 -7.77 1.65
N CYS A 40 17.83 -8.18 0.44
CA CYS A 40 17.89 -9.57 0.01
C CYS A 40 18.87 -9.74 -1.16
N ASP A 41 19.50 -10.90 -1.24
CA ASP A 41 20.45 -11.19 -2.30
C ASP A 41 19.78 -11.61 -3.61
N THR A 42 18.58 -12.15 -3.53
CA THR A 42 17.81 -12.62 -4.70
C THR A 42 16.38 -12.07 -4.68
N LEU A 43 15.79 -11.99 -5.87
CA LEU A 43 14.39 -11.59 -6.01
C LEU A 43 13.44 -12.59 -5.34
N GLU A 44 13.75 -13.89 -5.43
CA GLU A 44 12.94 -14.94 -4.82
C GLU A 44 12.89 -14.79 -3.29
N GLU A 45 14.03 -14.52 -2.67
CA GLU A 45 14.12 -14.25 -1.23
C GLU A 45 13.29 -13.02 -0.87
N ALA A 46 13.40 -11.94 -1.65
CA ALA A 46 12.64 -10.71 -1.43
C ALA A 46 11.13 -10.96 -1.52
N ARG A 47 10.68 -11.74 -2.50
CA ARG A 47 9.26 -12.12 -2.63
C ARG A 47 8.74 -12.90 -1.44
N GLU A 48 9.55 -13.83 -0.92
CA GLU A 48 9.17 -14.58 0.29
C GLU A 48 9.05 -13.67 1.51
N VAL A 49 9.94 -12.69 1.64
CA VAL A 49 9.85 -11.71 2.72
C VAL A 49 8.62 -10.81 2.54
N LEU A 50 8.36 -10.35 1.32
CA LEU A 50 7.23 -9.46 1.04
C LEU A 50 5.89 -10.11 1.36
N LYS A 51 5.74 -11.42 1.18
CA LYS A 51 4.51 -12.17 1.52
C LYS A 51 4.12 -12.06 2.99
N LYS A 52 5.05 -11.70 3.87
CA LYS A 52 4.79 -11.54 5.30
C LYS A 52 4.13 -10.21 5.63
N TYR A 53 4.07 -9.30 4.69
CA TYR A 53 3.55 -7.95 4.85
C TYR A 53 2.29 -7.75 4.03
N LYS A 54 1.44 -6.83 4.49
CA LYS A 54 0.19 -6.46 3.83
C LYS A 54 0.11 -4.95 3.72
N THR A 55 -0.60 -4.48 2.70
CA THR A 55 -1.05 -3.10 2.66
C THR A 55 -2.03 -2.88 3.81
N ASP A 56 -1.80 -1.85 4.59
CA ASP A 56 -2.65 -1.48 5.72
C ASP A 56 -3.30 -0.13 5.45
N ILE A 57 -4.60 -0.05 5.70
CA ILE A 57 -5.38 1.18 5.56
C ILE A 57 -6.10 1.42 6.88
N THR A 58 -5.84 2.56 7.50
CA THR A 58 -6.48 2.97 8.75
C THR A 58 -7.19 4.29 8.56
N TYR A 59 -8.47 4.33 8.91
CA TYR A 59 -9.26 5.57 8.90
C TYR A 59 -9.22 6.19 10.30
N TYR A 60 -9.00 7.49 10.38
CA TYR A 60 -9.01 8.18 11.65
C TYR A 60 -9.51 9.61 11.50
N SER A 61 -10.05 10.15 12.60
CA SER A 61 -10.52 11.53 12.65
C SER A 61 -9.38 12.44 13.04
N GLY A 62 -8.99 13.32 12.13
CA GLY A 62 -8.01 14.36 12.38
C GLY A 62 -8.62 15.55 13.13
N ASN A 63 -7.80 16.54 13.48
CA ASN A 63 -8.26 17.74 14.18
C ASN A 63 -9.19 18.60 13.35
N THR A 64 -8.99 18.64 12.02
CA THR A 64 -9.76 19.46 11.09
C THR A 64 -10.45 18.64 10.01
N GLU A 65 -9.91 17.50 9.67
CA GLU A 65 -10.39 16.61 8.59
C GLU A 65 -10.15 15.16 8.94
N ASP A 66 -11.01 14.29 8.42
CA ASP A 66 -10.81 12.86 8.51
C ASP A 66 -9.79 12.42 7.48
N CYS A 67 -8.99 11.43 7.83
CA CYS A 67 -7.86 10.97 7.02
C CYS A 67 -7.76 9.46 6.97
N TYR A 68 -7.09 8.98 5.92
CA TYR A 68 -6.65 7.59 5.80
C TYR A 68 -5.14 7.55 5.93
N LEU A 69 -4.64 6.60 6.72
CA LEU A 69 -3.21 6.30 6.82
C LEU A 69 -2.96 5.01 6.08
N ILE A 70 -2.17 5.07 5.01
CA ILE A 70 -1.89 3.93 4.17
C ILE A 70 -0.43 3.52 4.34
N THR A 71 -0.20 2.23 4.61
CA THR A 71 1.13 1.64 4.70
C THR A 71 1.26 0.57 3.65
N GLU A 72 2.29 0.68 2.82
CA GLU A 72 2.59 -0.29 1.77
C GLU A 72 4.05 -0.72 1.85
N TYR A 73 4.35 -1.86 1.25
CA TYR A 73 5.71 -2.41 1.15
C TYR A 73 6.01 -2.71 -0.30
N CYS A 74 7.25 -2.54 -0.69
CA CYS A 74 7.67 -2.81 -2.06
C CYS A 74 9.04 -3.48 -2.13
N ILE A 75 9.36 -4.05 -3.30
CA ILE A 75 10.68 -4.54 -3.63
C ILE A 75 11.31 -3.55 -4.61
N LEU A 76 12.44 -2.98 -4.23
CA LEU A 76 13.20 -2.06 -5.06
C LEU A 76 14.62 -2.60 -5.25
N PRO A 77 15.04 -2.89 -6.50
CA PRO A 77 16.41 -3.30 -6.75
C PRO A 77 17.34 -2.10 -6.69
N GLU A 78 18.44 -2.26 -5.96
CA GLU A 78 19.46 -1.21 -5.81
C GLU A 78 20.86 -1.79 -5.94
N ILE A 79 21.76 -1.01 -6.51
CA ILE A 79 23.15 -1.41 -6.71
C ILE A 79 24.01 -0.64 -5.72
N TYR A 80 24.85 -1.38 -4.98
CA TYR A 80 25.78 -0.83 -3.99
C TYR A 80 27.22 -0.86 -4.52
N ASP A 81 28.00 0.15 -4.13
CA ASP A 81 29.42 0.18 -4.42
C ASP A 81 30.22 -0.58 -3.35
N GLU A 82 31.55 -0.53 -3.44
CA GLU A 82 32.45 -1.21 -2.50
C GLU A 82 32.37 -0.64 -1.07
N ASP A 83 31.93 0.61 -0.94
CA ASP A 83 31.80 1.28 0.35
C ASP A 83 30.41 1.06 0.98
N GLY A 84 29.53 0.32 0.31
CA GLY A 84 28.18 0.04 0.78
C GLY A 84 27.19 1.16 0.54
N GLU A 85 27.49 2.06 -0.37
CA GLU A 85 26.59 3.15 -0.75
C GLU A 85 25.79 2.80 -2.01
N ILE A 86 24.54 3.27 -2.08
CA ILE A 86 23.68 3.04 -3.23
C ILE A 86 24.14 3.96 -4.37
N VAL A 87 24.55 3.36 -5.50
CA VAL A 87 24.98 4.10 -6.70
C VAL A 87 23.93 4.12 -7.79
N GLU A 88 22.96 3.20 -7.76
CA GLU A 88 21.89 3.12 -8.73
C GLU A 88 20.66 2.45 -8.11
N SER A 89 19.48 2.99 -8.40
CA SER A 89 18.19 2.39 -8.02
C SER A 89 17.39 2.10 -9.28
N GLY A 90 16.82 0.91 -9.35
CA GLY A 90 15.94 0.51 -10.44
C GLY A 90 14.49 0.89 -10.17
N ASP A 91 13.60 0.33 -10.97
CA ASP A 91 12.17 0.52 -10.80
C ASP A 91 11.61 -0.49 -9.78
N ILE A 92 10.53 -0.09 -9.09
CA ILE A 92 9.81 -0.98 -8.18
C ILE A 92 9.36 -2.22 -8.95
N VAL A 93 9.69 -3.40 -8.43
CA VAL A 93 9.35 -4.69 -9.05
C VAL A 93 7.99 -5.18 -8.59
N GLU A 94 7.68 -5.01 -7.32
CA GLU A 94 6.47 -5.53 -6.71
C GLU A 94 6.06 -4.67 -5.52
N ILE A 95 4.75 -4.48 -5.35
CA ILE A 95 4.15 -3.74 -4.23
C ILE A 95 3.10 -4.66 -3.60
N THR A 96 2.93 -4.57 -2.28
CA THR A 96 1.86 -5.30 -1.60
C THR A 96 0.49 -4.98 -2.22
N GLU A 97 -0.36 -5.99 -2.35
CA GLU A 97 -1.69 -5.82 -2.93
C GLU A 97 -2.60 -5.01 -2.01
N MET A 98 -3.36 -4.11 -2.62
CA MET A 98 -4.43 -3.39 -1.93
C MET A 98 -5.73 -4.15 -2.16
N LYS A 99 -6.22 -4.82 -1.12
CA LYS A 99 -7.49 -5.55 -1.16
C LYS A 99 -8.53 -4.81 -0.33
N ILE A 100 -9.57 -4.38 -1.01
CA ILE A 100 -10.70 -3.72 -0.39
C ILE A 100 -11.93 -4.52 -0.74
N SER A 101 -12.67 -4.97 0.27
CA SER A 101 -13.88 -5.75 0.08
C SER A 101 -15.10 -4.97 0.55
N VAL A 102 -16.23 -5.22 -0.10
CA VAL A 102 -17.52 -4.76 0.36
C VAL A 102 -18.33 -5.99 0.74
N GLU A 103 -18.81 -6.02 1.98
CA GLU A 103 -19.57 -7.13 2.54
C GLU A 103 -21.00 -6.73 2.84
N ASP A 104 -21.93 -7.70 2.74
CA ASP A 104 -23.34 -7.52 3.12
C ASP A 104 -23.55 -7.81 4.62
N GLU A 105 -24.79 -7.74 5.08
CA GLU A 105 -25.16 -7.98 6.48
C GLU A 105 -24.87 -9.41 6.95
N GLU A 106 -24.78 -10.36 6.02
CA GLU A 106 -24.51 -11.77 6.31
C GLU A 106 -23.01 -12.10 6.22
N TRP A 107 -22.14 -11.07 6.08
CA TRP A 107 -20.69 -11.20 5.95
C TRP A 107 -20.25 -11.84 4.65
N ASN A 108 -21.12 -11.85 3.63
CA ASN A 108 -20.75 -12.33 2.30
C ASN A 108 -20.06 -11.22 1.52
N VAL A 109 -18.96 -11.53 0.84
CA VAL A 109 -18.28 -10.57 -0.02
C VAL A 109 -19.12 -10.31 -1.25
N VAL A 110 -19.57 -9.07 -1.41
CA VAL A 110 -20.35 -8.63 -2.58
C VAL A 110 -19.42 -8.36 -3.74
N LYS A 111 -18.33 -7.65 -3.49
CA LYS A 111 -17.33 -7.31 -4.51
C LYS A 111 -16.01 -6.92 -3.87
N THR A 112 -14.91 -7.18 -4.59
CA THR A 112 -13.55 -6.75 -4.22
C THR A 112 -13.08 -5.64 -5.14
N PHE A 113 -12.30 -4.71 -4.60
CA PHE A 113 -11.79 -3.55 -5.34
C PHE A 113 -10.28 -3.37 -5.07
N ASP A 114 -9.60 -2.73 -5.99
CA ASP A 114 -8.22 -2.27 -5.83
C ASP A 114 -8.15 -0.74 -5.63
N ASN A 115 -9.30 -0.11 -5.51
CA ASN A 115 -9.46 1.34 -5.40
C ASN A 115 -10.52 1.63 -4.34
N LEU A 116 -10.14 2.39 -3.32
CA LEU A 116 -11.02 2.70 -2.19
C LEU A 116 -12.22 3.56 -2.61
N LYS A 117 -12.04 4.47 -3.57
CA LYS A 117 -13.11 5.34 -4.06
C LYS A 117 -14.26 4.53 -4.66
N GLU A 118 -13.96 3.53 -5.48
CA GLU A 118 -14.99 2.68 -6.10
C GLU A 118 -15.74 1.85 -5.06
N ALA A 119 -15.03 1.33 -4.07
CA ALA A 119 -15.65 0.57 -2.99
C ALA A 119 -16.57 1.46 -2.13
N ASP A 120 -16.11 2.66 -1.80
CA ASP A 120 -16.88 3.63 -1.04
C ASP A 120 -18.14 4.07 -1.80
N ASP A 121 -18.03 4.28 -3.10
CA ASP A 121 -19.17 4.62 -3.95
C ASP A 121 -20.24 3.51 -3.96
N LEU A 122 -19.81 2.24 -4.00
CA LEU A 122 -20.76 1.13 -3.92
C LEU A 122 -21.51 1.13 -2.60
N VAL A 123 -20.80 1.33 -1.49
CA VAL A 123 -21.42 1.36 -0.15
C VAL A 123 -22.47 2.47 -0.05
N HIS A 124 -22.18 3.64 -0.63
CA HIS A 124 -23.09 4.80 -0.56
C HIS A 124 -24.24 4.75 -1.55
N ASN A 125 -24.09 4.07 -2.68
CA ASN A 125 -25.08 4.06 -3.77
C ASN A 125 -25.94 2.80 -3.83
N ASP A 126 -25.62 1.76 -3.05
CA ASP A 126 -26.42 0.54 -2.99
C ASP A 126 -27.52 0.69 -1.93
N GLU A 127 -28.69 0.12 -2.21
CA GLU A 127 -29.83 0.14 -1.28
C GLU A 127 -29.63 -0.77 -0.06
N ARG A 128 -28.73 -1.76 -0.18
CA ARG A 128 -28.41 -2.67 0.91
C ARG A 128 -27.47 -1.99 1.90
N GLU A 129 -27.49 -2.46 3.15
CA GLU A 129 -26.48 -2.07 4.12
C GLU A 129 -25.20 -2.83 3.84
N LEU A 130 -24.19 -2.12 3.32
CA LEU A 130 -22.89 -2.68 2.96
C LEU A 130 -21.80 -2.10 3.85
N THR A 131 -20.79 -2.91 4.13
CA THR A 131 -19.64 -2.54 4.97
C THR A 131 -18.35 -2.65 4.17
N LEU A 132 -17.50 -1.65 4.32
CA LEU A 132 -16.14 -1.66 3.78
C LEU A 132 -15.23 -2.46 4.69
N VAL A 133 -14.43 -3.35 4.09
CA VAL A 133 -13.40 -4.13 4.79
C VAL A 133 -12.08 -3.95 4.06
N TYR A 134 -11.07 -3.47 4.77
CA TYR A 134 -9.73 -3.28 4.23
C TYR A 134 -8.63 -3.57 5.24
#